data_8ac0e0f83bebc12c1a2519cdcd5c988a
#
_entry.id   8ac0e0f83bebc12c1a2519cdcd5c988a
#
_cell.length_a   1.000
_cell.length_b   1.000
_cell.length_c   1.000
_cell.angle_alpha   90.00
_cell.angle_beta   90.00
_cell.angle_gamma   90.00
#
_symmetry.space_group_name_H-M   'P 1'
#
loop_
_entity.id
_entity.type
_entity.pdbx_description
1 polymer ?
#
loop_
_entity_poly.entity_id
_entity_poly.type
_entity_poly.pdbx_seq_one_letter_code
_entity_poly.pdbx_strand_id
1 'polypeptide(L)'
;LLDVVLNHTGPVTEKDPVWPAEWVRTSPTCEFTTYENTTNCTLVANLPDILTESDSAVNLPDALLAKWKTEGRLSEELDELDLFFDRTGHPRAPRFYIMKWLTDYINKYGVDGFRVDTVKHANENAWAELYKESSAAFDLWKKKNADKVLDNNPFYMVGEVYNYGISGGREYDFGDKKVDYFANGFKSLINFELKTDAEKDYEFIFSKYSKLLHTTLKDKSVLNYLTSHDDGQPFDKERTNPKRAANVLLLTPGASQIYYGDETA
;
A
#
# COMPACT_ATOMS: atom_id res chain seq x y z
N LEU A 1 4.65 0.95 -10.89
CA LEU A 1 4.11 1.18 -9.53
C LEU A 1 5.19 1.74 -8.62
N LEU A 2 4.79 2.63 -7.70
CA LEU A 2 5.63 3.10 -6.60
C LEU A 2 5.21 2.36 -5.33
N ASP A 3 6.19 1.88 -4.55
CA ASP A 3 5.95 1.31 -3.23
C ASP A 3 5.79 2.45 -2.22
N VAL A 4 4.68 2.48 -1.50
CA VAL A 4 4.32 3.59 -0.61
C VAL A 4 3.89 3.10 0.76
N VAL A 5 4.30 3.84 1.80
CA VAL A 5 3.99 3.56 3.19
C VAL A 5 3.27 4.78 3.77
N LEU A 6 2.06 4.59 4.28
CA LEU A 6 1.31 5.63 4.99
C LEU A 6 1.25 5.35 6.50
N ASN A 7 1.35 4.08 6.90
CA ASN A 7 1.12 3.65 8.27
C ASN A 7 2.22 4.06 9.24
N HIS A 8 3.49 4.00 8.83
CA HIS A 8 4.62 4.19 9.76
C HIS A 8 5.79 4.91 9.10
N THR A 9 6.69 5.42 9.94
CA THR A 9 7.97 5.99 9.52
C THR A 9 8.99 4.89 9.29
N GLY A 10 10.15 5.24 8.71
CA GLY A 10 11.30 4.34 8.73
C GLY A 10 11.79 4.04 10.15
N PRO A 11 12.65 3.01 10.32
CA PRO A 11 13.21 2.68 11.63
C PRO A 11 13.91 3.88 12.25
N VAL A 12 13.61 4.16 13.54
CA VAL A 12 14.22 5.26 14.28
C VAL A 12 15.42 4.72 15.06
N THR A 13 16.57 5.37 14.86
CA THR A 13 17.79 5.15 15.66
C THR A 13 18.04 6.35 16.59
N GLU A 14 18.96 6.23 17.53
CA GLU A 14 19.32 7.33 18.44
C GLU A 14 19.81 8.60 17.71
N LYS A 15 20.15 8.50 16.42
CA LYS A 15 20.66 9.61 15.59
C LYS A 15 19.57 10.31 14.80
N ASP A 16 18.39 9.71 14.71
CA ASP A 16 17.31 10.23 13.90
C ASP A 16 16.46 11.24 14.69
N PRO A 17 16.01 12.33 14.07
CA PRO A 17 15.03 13.19 14.69
C PRO A 17 13.73 12.41 14.87
N VAL A 18 13.23 12.38 16.11
CA VAL A 18 11.91 11.78 16.41
C VAL A 18 10.83 12.74 15.94
N TRP A 19 9.84 12.23 15.22
CA TRP A 19 8.66 13.00 14.86
C TRP A 19 7.85 13.36 16.12
N PRO A 20 7.20 14.54 16.15
CA PRO A 20 6.41 14.97 17.30
C PRO A 20 5.25 14.00 17.60
N ALA A 21 4.85 13.91 18.88
CA ALA A 21 3.81 12.99 19.32
C ALA A 21 2.41 13.26 18.71
N GLU A 22 2.19 14.46 18.17
CA GLU A 22 0.99 14.80 17.41
C GLU A 22 0.99 14.21 16.00
N TRP A 23 2.15 13.73 15.51
CA TRP A 23 2.30 13.06 14.21
C TRP A 23 2.30 11.55 14.32
N VAL A 24 2.93 11.02 15.37
CA VAL A 24 3.22 9.60 15.50
C VAL A 24 2.94 9.08 16.90
N ARG A 25 2.60 7.79 16.97
CA ARG A 25 2.62 7.02 18.21
C ARG A 25 3.80 6.05 18.21
N THR A 26 4.38 5.81 19.37
CA THR A 26 5.45 4.83 19.58
C THR A 26 5.02 3.68 20.49
N SER A 27 3.77 3.73 20.96
CA SER A 27 3.13 2.74 21.83
C SER A 27 1.60 2.89 21.78
N PRO A 28 0.81 1.87 22.17
CA PRO A 28 1.25 0.54 22.57
C PRO A 28 1.62 -0.34 21.37
N THR A 29 2.39 -1.41 21.60
CA THR A 29 2.48 -2.55 20.70
C THR A 29 1.47 -3.59 21.17
N CYS A 30 0.62 -4.11 20.28
CA CYS A 30 -0.49 -4.98 20.61
C CYS A 30 -0.38 -6.34 19.91
N GLU A 31 -1.20 -7.29 20.37
CA GLU A 31 -1.55 -8.47 19.57
C GLU A 31 -2.62 -8.06 18.56
N PHE A 32 -2.39 -8.24 17.27
CA PHE A 32 -3.29 -7.83 16.18
C PHE A 32 -4.47 -8.81 16.00
N THR A 33 -5.27 -8.95 17.06
CA THR A 33 -6.40 -9.89 17.13
C THR A 33 -7.76 -9.25 16.90
N THR A 34 -7.83 -7.91 16.85
CA THR A 34 -9.03 -7.13 16.58
C THR A 34 -8.73 -6.02 15.61
N TYR A 35 -9.76 -5.44 14.99
CA TYR A 35 -9.61 -4.31 14.11
C TYR A 35 -8.94 -3.12 14.82
N GLU A 36 -9.45 -2.75 16.01
CA GLU A 36 -8.93 -1.63 16.79
C GLU A 36 -7.46 -1.83 17.16
N ASN A 37 -7.10 -3.00 17.69
CA ASN A 37 -5.70 -3.31 18.03
C ASN A 37 -4.77 -3.34 16.81
N THR A 38 -5.31 -3.65 15.64
CA THR A 38 -4.51 -3.65 14.41
C THR A 38 -4.29 -2.25 13.85
N THR A 39 -5.29 -1.35 13.99
CA THR A 39 -5.21 -0.01 13.38
C THR A 39 -4.68 1.07 14.32
N ASN A 40 -4.68 0.84 15.65
CA ASN A 40 -4.34 1.86 16.65
C ASN A 40 -3.12 1.50 17.50
N CYS A 41 -2.41 0.43 17.17
CA CYS A 41 -1.17 0.03 17.85
C CYS A 41 0.01 0.01 16.91
N THR A 42 1.19 0.29 17.43
CA THR A 42 2.43 0.28 16.63
C THR A 42 2.71 -1.11 16.07
N LEU A 43 3.14 -1.16 14.80
CA LEU A 43 3.45 -2.40 14.12
C LEU A 43 4.61 -3.14 14.82
N VAL A 44 5.70 -2.41 15.08
CA VAL A 44 6.87 -2.87 15.86
C VAL A 44 7.45 -1.69 16.65
N ALA A 45 8.17 -1.97 17.72
CA ALA A 45 8.62 -0.98 18.71
C ALA A 45 9.49 0.17 18.14
N ASN A 46 10.21 -0.06 17.04
CA ASN A 46 11.11 0.93 16.45
C ASN A 46 10.59 1.56 15.15
N LEU A 47 9.33 1.31 14.81
CA LEU A 47 8.65 1.94 13.67
C LEU A 47 7.49 2.77 14.22
N PRO A 48 7.70 4.08 14.47
CA PRO A 48 6.61 4.96 14.89
C PRO A 48 5.46 4.97 13.88
N ASP A 49 4.25 4.70 14.33
CA ASP A 49 3.04 4.77 13.50
C ASP A 49 2.62 6.21 13.31
N ILE A 50 2.29 6.55 12.09
CA ILE A 50 1.63 7.82 11.76
C ILE A 50 0.20 7.79 12.31
N LEU A 51 -0.25 8.88 12.93
CA LEU A 51 -1.63 9.02 13.41
C LEU A 51 -2.60 9.19 12.23
N THR A 52 -2.76 8.13 11.43
CA THR A 52 -3.56 8.15 10.19
C THR A 52 -5.05 8.33 10.45
N GLU A 53 -5.53 8.02 11.64
CA GLU A 53 -6.90 8.19 12.08
C GLU A 53 -7.22 9.62 12.55
N SER A 54 -6.20 10.45 12.82
CA SER A 54 -6.39 11.79 13.35
C SER A 54 -6.80 12.80 12.28
N ASP A 55 -7.80 13.62 12.59
CA ASP A 55 -8.16 14.84 11.84
C ASP A 55 -7.64 16.12 12.51
N SER A 56 -6.92 15.99 13.63
CA SER A 56 -6.34 17.13 14.32
C SER A 56 -5.24 17.78 13.51
N ALA A 57 -5.33 19.10 13.35
CA ALA A 57 -4.29 19.85 12.67
C ALA A 57 -2.99 19.82 13.47
N VAL A 58 -1.88 19.62 12.76
CA VAL A 58 -0.53 19.57 13.32
C VAL A 58 0.40 20.55 12.63
N ASN A 59 1.44 20.99 13.33
CA ASN A 59 2.51 21.79 12.73
C ASN A 59 3.52 20.86 12.06
N LEU A 60 4.17 21.37 11.01
CA LEU A 60 5.31 20.68 10.41
C LEU A 60 6.45 20.56 11.41
N PRO A 61 7.13 19.39 11.49
CA PRO A 61 8.26 19.22 12.40
C PRO A 61 9.39 20.21 12.14
N ASP A 62 9.96 20.80 13.20
CA ASP A 62 11.04 21.77 13.08
C ASP A 62 12.24 21.24 12.30
N ALA A 63 12.56 19.95 12.46
CA ALA A 63 13.64 19.29 11.72
C ALA A 63 13.38 19.30 10.21
N LEU A 64 12.13 19.10 9.79
CA LEU A 64 11.73 19.14 8.37
C LEU A 64 11.83 20.55 7.81
N LEU A 65 11.34 21.55 8.55
CA LEU A 65 11.42 22.97 8.15
C LEU A 65 12.87 23.42 8.04
N ALA A 66 13.74 23.03 8.99
CA ALA A 66 15.16 23.33 8.96
C ALA A 66 15.86 22.68 7.76
N LYS A 67 15.51 21.44 7.43
CA LYS A 67 16.01 20.74 6.25
C LYS A 67 15.62 21.48 4.98
N TRP A 68 14.36 21.80 4.77
CA TRP A 68 13.89 22.53 3.58
C TRP A 68 14.51 23.91 3.45
N LYS A 69 14.72 24.60 4.59
CA LYS A 69 15.43 25.89 4.60
C LYS A 69 16.87 25.76 4.14
N THR A 70 17.60 24.74 4.62
CA THR A 70 18.99 24.48 4.22
C THR A 70 19.10 24.10 2.74
N GLU A 71 18.10 23.38 2.22
CA GLU A 71 18.00 22.98 0.81
C GLU A 71 17.48 24.11 -0.10
N GLY A 72 17.09 25.27 0.46
CA GLY A 72 16.61 26.43 -0.29
C GLY A 72 15.20 26.29 -0.88
N ARG A 73 14.43 25.30 -0.46
CA ARG A 73 13.08 25.01 -1.00
C ARG A 73 11.92 25.23 -0.02
N LEU A 74 12.19 25.83 1.14
CA LEU A 74 11.16 26.01 2.18
C LEU A 74 9.91 26.76 1.67
N SER A 75 10.09 27.86 0.93
CA SER A 75 8.94 28.65 0.43
C SER A 75 8.12 27.84 -0.56
N GLU A 76 8.78 27.15 -1.51
CA GLU A 76 8.12 26.31 -2.50
C GLU A 76 7.29 25.19 -1.86
N GLU A 77 7.86 24.48 -0.87
CA GLU A 77 7.16 23.41 -0.16
C GLU A 77 5.95 23.91 0.63
N LEU A 78 6.06 25.08 1.28
CA LEU A 78 4.94 25.66 2.01
C LEU A 78 3.84 26.13 1.05
N ASP A 79 4.19 26.78 -0.06
CA ASP A 79 3.23 27.22 -1.06
C ASP A 79 2.48 26.03 -1.70
N GLU A 80 3.19 24.95 -2.00
CA GLU A 80 2.57 23.73 -2.53
C GLU A 80 1.63 23.04 -1.52
N LEU A 81 2.00 23.04 -0.23
CA LEU A 81 1.13 22.55 0.84
C LEU A 81 -0.13 23.38 0.96
N ASP A 82 0.00 24.73 0.95
CA ASP A 82 -1.15 25.64 1.01
C ASP A 82 -2.10 25.38 -0.17
N LEU A 83 -1.57 25.29 -1.39
CA LEU A 83 -2.35 24.98 -2.58
C LEU A 83 -3.07 23.61 -2.48
N PHE A 84 -2.41 22.60 -1.91
CA PHE A 84 -3.04 21.29 -1.72
C PHE A 84 -4.20 21.36 -0.74
N PHE A 85 -3.99 21.95 0.45
CA PHE A 85 -5.01 22.06 1.48
C PHE A 85 -6.18 22.97 1.07
N ASP A 86 -5.91 24.09 0.40
CA ASP A 86 -6.94 24.99 -0.12
C ASP A 86 -7.80 24.30 -1.20
N ARG A 87 -7.18 23.52 -2.09
CA ARG A 87 -7.89 22.79 -3.14
C ARG A 87 -8.74 21.65 -2.59
N THR A 88 -8.22 20.92 -1.61
CA THR A 88 -8.87 19.71 -1.12
C THR A 88 -9.85 19.94 0.01
N GLY A 89 -9.64 20.98 0.80
CA GLY A 89 -10.38 21.24 2.05
C GLY A 89 -10.06 20.24 3.17
N HIS A 90 -9.03 19.41 3.01
CA HIS A 90 -8.61 18.48 4.06
C HIS A 90 -8.03 19.23 5.26
N PRO A 91 -8.19 18.70 6.49
CA PRO A 91 -7.50 19.24 7.64
C PRO A 91 -5.97 19.04 7.49
N ARG A 92 -5.18 19.92 8.10
CA ARG A 92 -3.71 19.79 8.15
C ARG A 92 -3.27 18.68 9.13
N ALA A 93 -3.82 17.47 8.96
CA ALA A 93 -3.54 16.30 9.78
C ALA A 93 -2.46 15.40 9.13
N PRO A 94 -1.77 14.56 9.92
CA PRO A 94 -0.59 13.80 9.48
C PRO A 94 -0.76 13.08 8.13
N ARG A 95 -1.85 12.31 7.98
CA ARG A 95 -2.05 11.52 6.76
C ARG A 95 -2.17 12.36 5.49
N PHE A 96 -2.73 13.57 5.57
CA PHE A 96 -2.94 14.42 4.40
C PHE A 96 -1.66 15.09 3.91
N TYR A 97 -0.72 15.39 4.80
CA TYR A 97 0.62 15.80 4.39
C TYR A 97 1.31 14.69 3.61
N ILE A 98 1.24 13.46 4.10
CA ILE A 98 1.84 12.31 3.41
C ILE A 98 1.14 12.07 2.06
N MET A 99 -0.18 12.16 2.00
CA MET A 99 -0.94 12.06 0.73
C MET A 99 -0.49 13.14 -0.28
N LYS A 100 -0.27 14.38 0.17
CA LYS A 100 0.29 15.44 -0.68
C LYS A 100 1.63 15.00 -1.26
N TRP A 101 2.57 14.57 -0.42
CA TRP A 101 3.89 14.16 -0.87
C TRP A 101 3.83 12.93 -1.79
N LEU A 102 2.94 11.98 -1.56
CA LEU A 102 2.74 10.85 -2.46
C LEU A 102 2.15 11.28 -3.81
N THR A 103 1.22 12.23 -3.83
CA THR A 103 0.65 12.77 -5.08
C THR A 103 1.65 13.61 -5.87
N ASP A 104 2.68 14.17 -5.23
CA ASP A 104 3.77 14.88 -5.94
C ASP A 104 4.53 13.97 -6.89
N TYR A 105 4.75 12.71 -6.52
CA TYR A 105 5.36 11.73 -7.43
C TYR A 105 4.48 11.50 -8.67
N ILE A 106 3.17 11.49 -8.51
CA ILE A 106 2.25 11.37 -9.64
C ILE A 106 2.33 12.63 -10.50
N ASN A 107 2.20 13.81 -9.90
CA ASN A 107 2.21 15.09 -10.60
C ASN A 107 3.53 15.34 -11.35
N LYS A 108 4.66 14.91 -10.78
CA LYS A 108 6.00 15.16 -11.32
C LYS A 108 6.44 14.10 -12.32
N TYR A 109 6.15 12.83 -12.04
CA TYR A 109 6.71 11.71 -12.80
C TYR A 109 5.68 10.87 -13.55
N GLY A 110 4.38 11.09 -13.34
CA GLY A 110 3.31 10.31 -13.97
C GLY A 110 3.26 8.87 -13.47
N VAL A 111 3.46 8.67 -12.17
CA VAL A 111 3.33 7.34 -11.56
C VAL A 111 1.92 6.81 -11.75
N ASP A 112 1.77 5.62 -12.35
CA ASP A 112 0.47 5.04 -12.74
C ASP A 112 -0.27 4.38 -11.59
N GLY A 113 0.42 4.09 -10.49
CA GLY A 113 -0.18 3.42 -9.35
C GLY A 113 0.75 3.19 -8.19
N PHE A 114 0.18 2.71 -7.09
CA PHE A 114 0.89 2.40 -5.85
C PHE A 114 0.79 0.91 -5.50
N ARG A 115 1.87 0.34 -5.01
CA ARG A 115 1.84 -0.80 -4.09
C ARG A 115 1.82 -0.19 -2.69
N VAL A 116 0.77 -0.48 -1.95
CA VAL A 116 0.56 0.11 -0.62
C VAL A 116 0.92 -0.91 0.44
N ASP A 117 1.89 -0.53 1.26
CA ASP A 117 2.39 -1.32 2.38
C ASP A 117 1.42 -1.30 3.57
N THR A 118 1.42 -2.36 4.37
CA THR A 118 0.76 -2.45 5.69
C THR A 118 -0.70 -1.98 5.74
N VAL A 119 -1.49 -2.26 4.70
CA VAL A 119 -2.85 -1.71 4.50
C VAL A 119 -3.77 -1.97 5.68
N LYS A 120 -3.70 -3.15 6.33
CA LYS A 120 -4.59 -3.48 7.45
C LYS A 120 -4.32 -2.69 8.73
N HIS A 121 -3.18 -1.99 8.81
CA HIS A 121 -2.75 -1.24 9.99
C HIS A 121 -3.20 0.23 10.00
N ALA A 122 -3.92 0.67 8.97
CA ALA A 122 -4.60 1.97 8.96
C ALA A 122 -6.09 1.79 8.68
N ASN A 123 -6.90 2.76 9.10
CA ASN A 123 -8.33 2.76 8.82
C ASN A 123 -8.59 2.76 7.32
N GLU A 124 -9.57 1.97 6.87
CA GLU A 124 -9.94 1.83 5.46
C GLU A 124 -10.27 3.15 4.78
N ASN A 125 -10.81 4.13 5.52
CA ASN A 125 -11.13 5.46 5.00
C ASN A 125 -9.90 6.20 4.48
N ALA A 126 -8.74 6.06 5.14
CA ALA A 126 -7.49 6.68 4.70
C ALA A 126 -7.09 6.20 3.29
N TRP A 127 -7.39 4.96 2.96
CA TRP A 127 -7.11 4.42 1.63
C TRP A 127 -8.06 4.95 0.56
N ALA A 128 -9.33 5.12 0.88
CA ALA A 128 -10.29 5.75 -0.02
C ALA A 128 -9.90 7.21 -0.32
N GLU A 129 -9.43 7.95 0.71
CA GLU A 129 -8.91 9.31 0.58
C GLU A 129 -7.65 9.35 -0.30
N LEU A 130 -6.68 8.46 -0.03
CA LEU A 130 -5.45 8.34 -0.83
C LEU A 130 -5.78 8.05 -2.31
N TYR A 131 -6.67 7.09 -2.56
CA TYR A 131 -7.09 6.75 -3.93
C TYR A 131 -7.72 7.93 -4.66
N LYS A 132 -8.60 8.66 -3.98
CA LYS A 132 -9.28 9.83 -4.53
C LYS A 132 -8.28 10.91 -4.95
N GLU A 133 -7.36 11.29 -4.05
CA GLU A 133 -6.35 12.33 -4.34
C GLU A 133 -5.34 11.88 -5.40
N SER A 134 -4.92 10.60 -5.36
CA SER A 134 -4.01 10.04 -6.35
C SER A 134 -4.65 9.95 -7.74
N SER A 135 -5.92 9.54 -7.83
CA SER A 135 -6.65 9.50 -9.09
C SER A 135 -6.81 10.91 -9.69
N ALA A 136 -7.14 11.91 -8.86
CA ALA A 136 -7.25 13.29 -9.32
C ALA A 136 -5.90 13.84 -9.83
N ALA A 137 -4.80 13.53 -9.13
CA ALA A 137 -3.45 13.91 -9.56
C ALA A 137 -3.07 13.23 -10.87
N PHE A 138 -3.38 11.94 -11.04
CA PHE A 138 -3.10 11.18 -12.25
C PHE A 138 -3.89 11.68 -13.46
N ASP A 139 -5.18 11.98 -13.27
CA ASP A 139 -6.02 12.57 -14.34
C ASP A 139 -5.50 13.95 -14.76
N LEU A 140 -5.03 14.75 -13.82
CA LEU A 140 -4.41 16.03 -14.11
C LEU A 140 -3.09 15.86 -14.87
N TRP A 141 -2.26 14.91 -14.46
CA TRP A 141 -1.01 14.60 -15.13
C TRP A 141 -1.25 14.15 -16.58
N LYS A 142 -2.21 13.23 -16.81
CA LYS A 142 -2.60 12.78 -18.16
C LYS A 142 -3.05 13.94 -19.05
N LYS A 143 -3.85 14.86 -18.51
CA LYS A 143 -4.30 16.05 -19.26
C LYS A 143 -3.13 16.97 -19.67
N LYS A 144 -2.14 17.13 -18.78
CA LYS A 144 -0.96 17.98 -19.05
C LYS A 144 0.06 17.31 -19.97
N ASN A 145 0.08 15.99 -20.04
CA ASN A 145 1.07 15.18 -20.76
C ASN A 145 0.40 14.22 -21.75
N ALA A 146 -0.59 14.69 -22.51
CA ALA A 146 -1.37 13.86 -23.40
C ALA A 146 -0.53 13.07 -24.43
N ASP A 147 0.62 13.60 -24.80
CA ASP A 147 1.62 12.99 -25.69
C ASP A 147 2.36 11.79 -25.07
N LYS A 148 2.32 11.67 -23.73
CA LYS A 148 2.99 10.58 -22.99
C LYS A 148 2.01 9.52 -22.49
N VAL A 149 0.72 9.74 -22.66
CA VAL A 149 -0.32 8.80 -22.20
C VAL A 149 -0.40 7.62 -23.17
N LEU A 150 -0.17 6.41 -22.66
CA LEU A 150 -0.19 5.18 -23.46
C LEU A 150 -1.56 4.52 -23.52
N ASP A 151 -2.40 4.74 -22.51
CA ASP A 151 -3.73 4.16 -22.38
C ASP A 151 -4.67 5.01 -21.52
N ASN A 152 -5.92 4.57 -21.38
CA ASN A 152 -6.94 5.24 -20.58
C ASN A 152 -7.17 4.58 -19.21
N ASN A 153 -6.27 3.72 -18.77
CA ASN A 153 -6.42 3.04 -17.48
C ASN A 153 -6.50 4.05 -16.33
N PRO A 154 -7.35 3.79 -15.33
CA PRO A 154 -7.40 4.59 -14.13
C PRO A 154 -6.14 4.37 -13.28
N PHE A 155 -5.93 5.25 -12.30
CA PHE A 155 -4.89 5.05 -11.30
C PHE A 155 -5.06 3.70 -10.60
N TYR A 156 -3.98 2.96 -10.40
CA TYR A 156 -4.02 1.59 -9.89
C TYR A 156 -3.47 1.53 -8.47
N MET A 157 -4.19 0.85 -7.56
CA MET A 157 -3.66 0.52 -6.23
C MET A 157 -3.73 -0.99 -5.99
N VAL A 158 -2.60 -1.55 -5.57
CA VAL A 158 -2.51 -2.90 -5.00
C VAL A 158 -2.10 -2.80 -3.53
N GLY A 159 -2.83 -3.49 -2.65
CA GLY A 159 -2.64 -3.41 -1.20
C GLY A 159 -2.00 -4.65 -0.61
N GLU A 160 -1.06 -4.43 0.30
CA GLU A 160 -0.58 -5.47 1.18
C GLU A 160 -1.46 -5.55 2.42
N VAL A 161 -2.47 -6.40 2.36
CA VAL A 161 -3.24 -6.83 3.54
C VAL A 161 -2.63 -8.14 4.04
N TYR A 162 -1.69 -8.06 4.96
CA TYR A 162 -0.92 -9.22 5.41
C TYR A 162 -1.83 -10.38 5.83
N ASN A 163 -1.56 -11.57 5.29
CA ASN A 163 -2.38 -12.79 5.39
C ASN A 163 -3.72 -12.77 4.63
N TYR A 164 -3.98 -11.79 3.75
CA TYR A 164 -5.11 -11.90 2.84
C TYR A 164 -4.91 -13.09 1.89
N GLY A 165 -5.95 -13.92 1.76
CA GLY A 165 -6.02 -14.98 0.78
C GLY A 165 -7.23 -14.82 -0.12
N ILE A 166 -7.12 -15.24 -1.38
CA ILE A 166 -8.20 -15.16 -2.37
C ILE A 166 -9.50 -15.84 -1.90
N SER A 167 -9.40 -16.86 -1.03
CA SER A 167 -10.56 -17.54 -0.44
C SER A 167 -11.39 -16.65 0.49
N GLY A 168 -10.83 -15.58 1.04
CA GLY A 168 -11.55 -14.57 1.81
C GLY A 168 -12.49 -13.71 0.96
N GLY A 169 -12.36 -13.78 -0.36
CA GLY A 169 -13.18 -13.01 -1.28
C GLY A 169 -12.91 -11.51 -1.14
N ARG A 170 -13.97 -10.70 -0.98
CA ARG A 170 -13.86 -9.24 -0.93
C ARG A 170 -13.44 -8.69 0.42
N GLU A 171 -13.63 -9.46 1.49
CA GLU A 171 -13.49 -8.96 2.86
C GLU A 171 -12.29 -9.60 3.56
N TYR A 172 -11.54 -8.78 4.27
CA TYR A 172 -10.58 -9.25 5.27
C TYR A 172 -11.26 -9.30 6.63
N ASP A 173 -11.13 -10.44 7.31
CA ASP A 173 -11.77 -10.71 8.60
C ASP A 173 -10.76 -10.50 9.74
N PHE A 174 -11.03 -9.50 10.59
CA PHE A 174 -10.26 -9.22 11.81
C PHE A 174 -10.74 -10.03 13.02
N GLY A 175 -11.80 -10.83 12.85
CA GLY A 175 -12.47 -11.55 13.93
C GLY A 175 -13.67 -10.78 14.49
N ASP A 176 -13.49 -9.52 14.82
CA ASP A 176 -14.52 -8.62 15.35
C ASP A 176 -15.13 -7.69 14.26
N LYS A 177 -14.41 -7.46 13.18
CA LYS A 177 -14.85 -6.61 12.04
C LYS A 177 -14.38 -7.20 10.72
N LYS A 178 -15.17 -7.02 9.66
CA LYS A 178 -14.80 -7.32 8.28
C LYS A 178 -14.65 -6.04 7.47
N VAL A 179 -13.62 -5.98 6.64
CA VAL A 179 -13.32 -4.80 5.80
C VAL A 179 -13.17 -5.20 4.35
N ASP A 180 -13.94 -4.56 3.46
CA ASP A 180 -13.79 -4.64 2.01
C ASP A 180 -12.81 -3.56 1.53
N TYR A 181 -11.52 -3.87 1.46
CA TYR A 181 -10.51 -2.95 0.95
C TYR A 181 -10.69 -2.63 -0.54
N PHE A 182 -11.32 -3.51 -1.31
CA PHE A 182 -11.64 -3.22 -2.71
C PHE A 182 -12.69 -2.11 -2.87
N ALA A 183 -13.55 -1.92 -1.88
CA ALA A 183 -14.47 -0.78 -1.84
C ALA A 183 -13.75 0.54 -1.49
N ASN A 184 -12.54 0.47 -0.91
CA ASN A 184 -11.74 1.59 -0.44
C ASN A 184 -10.57 1.92 -1.38
N GLY A 185 -10.74 1.73 -2.68
CA GLY A 185 -9.80 2.18 -3.71
C GLY A 185 -8.86 1.13 -4.26
N PHE A 186 -8.73 -0.03 -3.63
CA PHE A 186 -7.86 -1.08 -4.17
C PHE A 186 -8.50 -1.81 -5.35
N LYS A 187 -7.72 -1.98 -6.40
CA LYS A 187 -8.08 -2.82 -7.55
C LYS A 187 -7.64 -4.26 -7.33
N SER A 188 -6.55 -4.44 -6.56
CA SER A 188 -5.93 -5.73 -6.29
C SER A 188 -5.41 -5.79 -4.85
N LEU A 189 -5.39 -6.99 -4.26
CA LEU A 189 -4.70 -7.26 -3.00
C LEU A 189 -3.63 -8.33 -3.23
N ILE A 190 -2.52 -8.26 -2.46
CA ILE A 190 -1.48 -9.29 -2.47
C ILE A 190 -2.07 -10.57 -1.89
N ASN A 191 -1.93 -11.66 -2.62
CA ASN A 191 -2.51 -12.96 -2.28
C ASN A 191 -1.49 -13.87 -1.58
N PHE A 192 -1.54 -13.92 -0.27
CA PHE A 192 -0.65 -14.76 0.55
C PHE A 192 -0.99 -16.26 0.45
N GLU A 193 -2.20 -16.61 -0.01
CA GLU A 193 -2.66 -17.99 -0.06
C GLU A 193 -2.02 -18.81 -1.18
N LEU A 194 -1.53 -18.16 -2.26
CA LEU A 194 -0.98 -18.88 -3.40
C LEU A 194 0.20 -19.78 -3.01
N LYS A 195 1.05 -19.40 -2.07
CA LYS A 195 2.17 -20.23 -1.60
C LYS A 195 1.73 -21.58 -1.07
N THR A 196 0.63 -21.61 -0.32
CA THR A 196 0.04 -22.86 0.19
C THR A 196 -0.67 -23.63 -0.91
N ASP A 197 -1.40 -22.92 -1.78
CA ASP A 197 -2.10 -23.55 -2.90
C ASP A 197 -1.12 -24.13 -3.94
N ALA A 198 0.08 -23.59 -4.06
CA ALA A 198 1.11 -24.06 -4.98
C ALA A 198 1.50 -25.54 -4.77
N GLU A 199 1.22 -26.12 -3.61
CA GLU A 199 1.39 -27.55 -3.33
C GLU A 199 0.27 -28.43 -3.87
N LYS A 200 -0.89 -27.83 -4.23
CA LYS A 200 -2.07 -28.55 -4.74
C LYS A 200 -1.92 -28.89 -6.22
N ASP A 201 -2.79 -29.75 -6.74
CA ASP A 201 -2.82 -30.01 -8.18
C ASP A 201 -3.26 -28.78 -8.98
N TYR A 202 -2.89 -28.74 -10.26
CA TYR A 202 -3.17 -27.61 -11.14
C TYR A 202 -4.66 -27.37 -11.35
N GLU A 203 -5.45 -28.45 -11.45
CA GLU A 203 -6.90 -28.34 -11.62
C GLU A 203 -7.53 -27.60 -10.43
N PHE A 204 -7.13 -27.98 -9.22
CA PHE A 204 -7.59 -27.30 -8.02
C PHE A 204 -7.25 -25.81 -8.06
N ILE A 205 -5.99 -25.48 -8.33
CA ILE A 205 -5.51 -24.08 -8.33
C ILE A 205 -6.28 -23.26 -9.37
N PHE A 206 -6.25 -23.70 -10.63
CA PHE A 206 -6.79 -22.90 -11.73
C PHE A 206 -8.31 -22.80 -11.67
N SER A 207 -9.02 -23.86 -11.31
CA SER A 207 -10.47 -23.83 -11.13
C SER A 207 -10.90 -22.93 -9.98
N LYS A 208 -10.23 -22.99 -8.83
CA LYS A 208 -10.49 -22.15 -7.67
C LYS A 208 -10.32 -20.68 -8.02
N TYR A 209 -9.16 -20.30 -8.55
CA TYR A 209 -8.82 -18.92 -8.86
C TYR A 209 -9.70 -18.34 -9.97
N SER A 210 -9.91 -19.12 -11.04
CA SER A 210 -10.82 -18.73 -12.13
C SER A 210 -12.25 -18.49 -11.59
N LYS A 211 -12.79 -19.42 -10.80
CA LYS A 211 -14.12 -19.28 -10.20
C LYS A 211 -14.24 -18.00 -9.36
N LEU A 212 -13.31 -17.78 -8.43
CA LEU A 212 -13.37 -16.64 -7.51
C LEU A 212 -13.25 -15.30 -8.24
N LEU A 213 -12.35 -15.20 -9.22
CA LEU A 213 -12.16 -13.97 -10.01
C LEU A 213 -13.34 -13.68 -10.96
N HIS A 214 -14.08 -14.70 -11.40
CA HIS A 214 -15.28 -14.49 -12.23
C HIS A 214 -16.58 -14.32 -11.43
N THR A 215 -16.54 -14.57 -10.11
CA THR A 215 -17.73 -14.47 -9.25
C THR A 215 -17.52 -13.43 -8.14
N THR A 216 -17.02 -13.83 -6.99
CA THR A 216 -16.89 -13.00 -5.77
C THR A 216 -16.00 -11.78 -6.00
N LEU A 217 -14.92 -11.94 -6.77
CA LEU A 217 -13.95 -10.89 -7.09
C LEU A 217 -14.13 -10.34 -8.52
N LYS A 218 -15.35 -10.46 -9.07
CA LYS A 218 -15.63 -9.91 -10.41
C LYS A 218 -15.21 -8.43 -10.48
N ASP A 219 -14.49 -8.07 -11.54
CA ASP A 219 -13.93 -6.73 -11.78
C ASP A 219 -12.82 -6.31 -10.79
N LYS A 220 -12.34 -7.24 -9.96
CA LYS A 220 -11.19 -7.10 -9.07
C LYS A 220 -10.12 -8.11 -9.47
N SER A 221 -8.94 -7.99 -8.85
CA SER A 221 -7.82 -8.89 -9.09
C SER A 221 -7.10 -9.23 -7.78
N VAL A 222 -6.18 -10.16 -7.86
CA VAL A 222 -5.18 -10.43 -6.83
C VAL A 222 -3.79 -10.35 -7.44
N LEU A 223 -2.81 -9.98 -6.63
CA LEU A 223 -1.39 -10.05 -6.99
C LEU A 223 -0.82 -11.34 -6.40
N ASN A 224 -0.60 -12.31 -7.26
CA ASN A 224 -0.03 -13.61 -6.92
C ASN A 224 1.48 -13.51 -6.80
N TYR A 225 2.06 -14.12 -5.76
CA TYR A 225 3.50 -14.24 -5.59
C TYR A 225 3.86 -15.57 -4.93
N LEU A 226 5.10 -16.02 -5.11
CA LEU A 226 5.66 -17.20 -4.45
C LEU A 226 6.90 -16.84 -3.63
N THR A 227 7.52 -15.72 -3.94
CA THR A 227 8.71 -15.17 -3.26
C THR A 227 8.57 -13.65 -3.16
N SER A 228 8.96 -13.06 -2.03
CA SER A 228 9.01 -11.62 -1.82
C SER A 228 10.17 -11.22 -0.91
N HIS A 229 10.43 -9.92 -0.76
CA HIS A 229 11.47 -9.39 0.12
C HIS A 229 11.20 -9.64 1.61
N ASP A 230 9.93 -9.80 2.01
CA ASP A 230 9.49 -10.05 3.38
C ASP A 230 9.30 -11.55 3.69
N ASP A 231 9.62 -12.42 2.73
CA ASP A 231 9.25 -13.81 2.81
C ASP A 231 10.39 -14.70 3.33
N GLY A 232 10.36 -15.00 4.61
CA GLY A 232 11.30 -15.97 5.22
C GLY A 232 11.07 -17.43 4.79
N GLN A 233 9.93 -17.75 4.20
CA GLN A 233 9.52 -19.09 3.76
C GLN A 233 8.89 -19.05 2.37
N PRO A 234 9.67 -18.71 1.32
CA PRO A 234 9.18 -18.72 -0.05
C PRO A 234 8.84 -20.16 -0.49
N PHE A 235 7.93 -20.27 -1.47
CA PHE A 235 7.71 -21.55 -2.14
C PHE A 235 8.99 -21.98 -2.87
N ASP A 236 9.35 -23.27 -2.75
CA ASP A 236 10.56 -23.83 -3.40
C ASP A 236 11.86 -23.07 -3.08
N LYS A 237 12.08 -22.77 -1.80
CA LYS A 237 13.26 -22.04 -1.31
C LYS A 237 14.58 -22.60 -1.83
N GLU A 238 14.67 -23.94 -1.90
CA GLU A 238 15.89 -24.66 -2.34
C GLU A 238 15.98 -24.82 -3.88
N ARG A 239 15.06 -24.21 -4.63
CA ARG A 239 15.02 -24.27 -6.11
C ARG A 239 15.00 -25.69 -6.68
N THR A 240 14.32 -26.62 -5.99
CA THR A 240 14.25 -28.04 -6.39
C THR A 240 13.15 -28.30 -7.42
N ASN A 241 12.18 -27.40 -7.54
CA ASN A 241 11.03 -27.54 -8.44
C ASN A 241 10.67 -26.24 -9.19
N PRO A 242 11.65 -25.60 -9.88
CA PRO A 242 11.46 -24.27 -10.48
C PRO A 242 10.42 -24.27 -11.60
N LYS A 243 10.25 -25.38 -12.34
CA LYS A 243 9.19 -25.51 -13.36
C LYS A 243 7.80 -25.43 -12.76
N ARG A 244 7.59 -26.05 -11.59
CA ARG A 244 6.30 -25.95 -10.90
C ARG A 244 6.05 -24.54 -10.39
N ALA A 245 7.06 -23.92 -9.76
CA ALA A 245 6.97 -22.55 -9.29
C ALA A 245 6.59 -21.61 -10.43
N ALA A 246 7.30 -21.68 -11.58
CA ALA A 246 7.00 -20.88 -12.75
C ALA A 246 5.59 -21.15 -13.31
N ASN A 247 5.20 -22.41 -13.47
CA ASN A 247 3.87 -22.76 -13.98
C ASN A 247 2.75 -22.26 -13.07
N VAL A 248 2.87 -22.45 -11.75
CA VAL A 248 1.88 -21.96 -10.80
C VAL A 248 1.81 -20.46 -10.84
N LEU A 249 2.94 -19.75 -10.76
CA LEU A 249 2.95 -18.30 -10.71
C LEU A 249 2.41 -17.65 -11.98
N LEU A 250 2.83 -18.14 -13.14
CA LEU A 250 2.54 -17.49 -14.43
C LEU A 250 1.18 -17.89 -15.02
N LEU A 251 0.65 -19.08 -14.67
CA LEU A 251 -0.60 -19.59 -15.24
C LEU A 251 -1.81 -19.45 -14.32
N THR A 252 -1.60 -19.19 -13.02
CA THR A 252 -2.71 -18.94 -12.10
C THR A 252 -3.37 -17.59 -12.43
N PRO A 253 -4.72 -17.56 -12.60
CA PRO A 253 -5.43 -16.31 -12.88
C PRO A 253 -5.17 -15.24 -11.80
N GLY A 254 -4.91 -14.01 -12.23
CA GLY A 254 -4.52 -12.87 -11.42
C GLY A 254 -3.32 -12.16 -12.03
N ALA A 255 -2.82 -11.13 -11.36
CA ALA A 255 -1.52 -10.53 -11.69
C ALA A 255 -0.40 -11.33 -11.04
N SER A 256 0.75 -11.48 -11.72
CA SER A 256 1.91 -12.21 -11.19
C SER A 256 3.00 -11.24 -10.78
N GLN A 257 3.55 -11.44 -9.57
CA GLN A 257 4.77 -10.77 -9.11
C GLN A 257 5.93 -11.74 -9.17
N ILE A 258 6.93 -11.45 -9.99
CA ILE A 258 8.20 -12.16 -10.04
C ILE A 258 9.17 -11.40 -9.16
N TYR A 259 9.70 -12.07 -8.12
CA TYR A 259 10.75 -11.48 -7.30
C TYR A 259 12.07 -11.56 -8.04
N TYR A 260 12.88 -10.49 -7.98
CA TYR A 260 14.14 -10.42 -8.73
C TYR A 260 15.04 -11.61 -8.39
N GLY A 261 15.60 -12.23 -9.43
CA GLY A 261 16.41 -13.43 -9.32
C GLY A 261 15.63 -14.76 -9.41
N ASP A 262 14.30 -14.76 -9.30
CA ASP A 262 13.50 -15.97 -9.46
C ASP A 262 13.64 -16.58 -10.87
N GLU A 263 13.89 -15.75 -11.88
CA GLU A 263 14.09 -16.14 -13.26
C GLU A 263 15.49 -16.73 -13.54
N THR A 264 16.43 -16.60 -12.62
CA THR A 264 17.84 -17.00 -12.81
C THR A 264 18.25 -18.25 -11.99
N ALA A 265 17.33 -18.97 -11.45
CA ALA A 265 17.58 -20.11 -10.57
C ALA A 265 18.27 -21.29 -11.25
#